data_191ec9d91f5316c1a8c7ae4731eeb66a
#
_entry.id   191ec9d91f5316c1a8c7ae4731eeb66a
#
_cell.length_a   1.000
_cell.length_b   1.000
_cell.length_c   1.000
_cell.angle_alpha   90.00
_cell.angle_beta   90.00
_cell.angle_gamma   90.00
#
_symmetry.space_group_name_H-M   'P 1'
#
loop_
_entity.id
_entity.type
_entity.pdbx_description
1 polymer ?
#
loop_
_entity_poly.entity_id
_entity_poly.type
_entity_poly.pdbx_seq_one_letter_code
_entity_poly.pdbx_strand_id
1 'polypeptide(L)'
;RKELAWLRRGAPARSSKPRYRVEAANALVANVPEPRDKLELARFSATRLGKDVLDLNEVTVTVSSDELGERTLLDKVTWSIGPGDRIGLIGVNGAGKTTLLNLFDGSRKPDSGRVKHGKTLRLAHLRQEVDDLDSAMTVLESVNDVKARTKLATGRDASATDLLEGFGFTGQKLVTRIGDLSGGEQRRLQLLRLLMDEPNVLLLD
;
A
#
# COMPACT_ATOMS: atom_id res chain seq x y z
N ARG A 1 6.20 18.84 -11.48
CA ARG A 1 7.18 18.48 -12.54
C ARG A 1 7.35 19.58 -13.60
N LYS A 2 6.26 20.20 -14.08
CA LYS A 2 6.34 21.29 -15.11
C LYS A 2 7.09 22.53 -14.62
N GLU A 3 6.89 22.96 -13.38
CA GLU A 3 7.56 24.14 -12.79
C GLU A 3 9.06 23.92 -12.56
N LEU A 4 9.47 22.72 -12.13
CA LEU A 4 10.89 22.35 -12.00
C LEU A 4 11.62 22.34 -13.35
N ALA A 5 10.97 21.83 -14.41
CA ALA A 5 11.51 21.86 -15.76
C ALA A 5 11.64 23.29 -16.29
N TRP A 6 10.70 24.18 -15.93
CA TRP A 6 10.75 25.59 -16.29
C TRP A 6 11.87 26.34 -15.53
N LEU A 7 12.08 26.06 -14.23
CA LEU A 7 13.20 26.64 -13.46
C LEU A 7 14.56 26.27 -14.03
N ARG A 8 14.73 25.02 -14.48
CA ARG A 8 15.99 24.50 -15.05
C ARG A 8 16.31 25.07 -16.43
N ARG A 9 15.32 25.52 -17.19
CA ARG A 9 15.55 26.17 -18.48
C ARG A 9 16.11 27.56 -18.25
N GLY A 10 17.17 27.92 -18.98
CA GLY A 10 17.72 29.30 -19.02
C GLY A 10 16.63 30.31 -19.37
N ALA A 11 16.80 31.57 -18.95
CA ALA A 11 15.95 32.66 -19.41
C ALA A 11 16.14 32.86 -20.92
N PRO A 12 15.06 33.16 -21.69
CA PRO A 12 15.22 33.58 -23.10
C PRO A 12 16.11 34.81 -23.19
N ALA A 13 16.86 34.93 -24.28
CA ALA A 13 17.72 36.07 -24.51
C ALA A 13 16.93 37.38 -24.33
N ARG A 14 17.44 38.32 -23.53
CA ARG A 14 16.87 39.65 -23.20
C ARG A 14 15.68 39.67 -22.24
N SER A 15 15.35 38.57 -21.51
CA SER A 15 14.29 38.60 -20.46
C SER A 15 14.78 37.89 -19.19
N SER A 16 14.49 38.49 -18.02
CA SER A 16 14.67 37.81 -16.73
C SER A 16 13.41 37.02 -16.37
N LYS A 17 13.58 35.89 -15.65
CA LYS A 17 12.43 35.15 -15.12
C LYS A 17 11.64 36.05 -14.14
N PRO A 18 10.32 36.14 -14.22
CA PRO A 18 9.51 36.91 -13.27
C PRO A 18 9.76 36.45 -11.83
N ARG A 19 10.14 37.36 -10.93
CA ARG A 19 10.47 37.05 -9.53
C ARG A 19 9.36 36.30 -8.81
N TYR A 20 8.10 36.74 -8.96
CA TYR A 20 6.95 36.07 -8.32
C TYR A 20 6.81 34.60 -8.70
N ARG A 21 7.16 34.25 -9.94
CA ARG A 21 7.06 32.86 -10.42
C ARG A 21 8.23 32.01 -9.94
N VAL A 22 9.40 32.59 -9.77
CA VAL A 22 10.55 31.93 -9.14
C VAL A 22 10.28 31.71 -7.66
N GLU A 23 9.73 32.68 -6.95
CA GLU A 23 9.35 32.58 -5.55
C GLU A 23 8.24 31.54 -5.33
N ALA A 24 7.20 31.54 -6.16
CA ALA A 24 6.15 30.52 -6.11
C ALA A 24 6.69 29.10 -6.37
N ALA A 25 7.61 28.95 -7.33
CA ALA A 25 8.24 27.66 -7.61
C ALA A 25 9.18 27.21 -6.48
N ASN A 26 9.90 28.13 -5.85
CA ASN A 26 10.75 27.87 -4.70
C ASN A 26 9.90 27.52 -3.46
N ALA A 27 8.76 28.18 -3.26
CA ALA A 27 7.81 27.82 -2.20
C ALA A 27 7.22 26.40 -2.40
N LEU A 28 6.93 26.03 -3.64
CA LEU A 28 6.48 24.65 -3.98
C LEU A 28 7.60 23.61 -3.74
N VAL A 29 8.87 23.98 -3.99
CA VAL A 29 10.02 23.10 -3.72
C VAL A 29 10.32 23.02 -2.22
N ALA A 30 10.19 24.13 -1.49
CA ALA A 30 10.37 24.18 -0.04
C ALA A 30 9.24 23.45 0.72
N ASN A 31 8.05 23.35 0.12
CA ASN A 31 6.88 22.66 0.68
C ASN A 31 6.83 21.17 0.28
N VAL A 32 7.95 20.59 -0.17
CA VAL A 32 8.07 19.13 -0.29
C VAL A 32 8.09 18.58 1.15
N PRO A 33 7.11 17.77 1.55
CA PRO A 33 7.15 17.13 2.86
C PRO A 33 8.49 16.42 3.03
N GLU A 34 9.12 16.57 4.18
CA GLU A 34 10.35 15.83 4.50
C GLU A 34 10.14 14.34 4.18
N PRO A 35 11.17 13.63 3.69
CA PRO A 35 11.08 12.20 3.45
C PRO A 35 10.63 11.55 4.75
N ARG A 36 9.40 11.03 4.75
CA ARG A 36 8.83 10.36 5.93
C ARG A 36 9.82 9.32 6.42
N ASP A 37 10.06 9.34 7.70
CA ASP A 37 11.11 8.58 8.36
C ASP A 37 10.98 7.09 8.01
N LYS A 38 12.00 6.55 7.34
CA LYS A 38 12.05 5.12 6.93
C LYS A 38 12.04 4.17 8.12
N LEU A 39 12.29 4.71 9.33
CA LEU A 39 12.33 3.97 10.58
C LEU A 39 10.94 3.47 11.04
N GLU A 40 9.87 4.15 10.68
CA GLU A 40 8.53 3.74 11.15
C GLU A 40 8.02 2.46 10.50
N LEU A 41 8.23 2.30 9.19
CA LEU A 41 7.88 1.05 8.51
C LEU A 41 8.74 -0.13 8.96
N ALA A 42 9.99 0.11 9.32
CA ALA A 42 10.89 -0.93 9.85
C ALA A 42 10.45 -1.46 11.23
N ARG A 43 9.71 -0.67 12.00
CA ARG A 43 9.16 -1.09 13.31
C ARG A 43 8.11 -2.19 13.21
N PHE A 44 7.43 -2.29 12.07
CA PHE A 44 6.38 -3.29 11.82
C PHE A 44 6.92 -4.57 11.17
N SER A 45 8.19 -4.66 10.84
CA SER A 45 8.82 -5.77 10.12
C SER A 45 9.56 -6.73 11.05
N ALA A 46 8.90 -7.30 12.04
CA ALA A 46 9.57 -8.12 13.05
C ALA A 46 9.58 -9.63 12.75
N THR A 47 8.70 -10.13 11.88
CA THR A 47 8.56 -11.59 11.66
C THR A 47 9.48 -12.06 10.54
N ARG A 48 10.38 -13.03 10.88
CA ARG A 48 11.30 -13.61 9.90
C ARG A 48 10.54 -14.43 8.85
N LEU A 49 10.75 -14.12 7.57
CA LEU A 49 10.30 -14.93 6.45
C LEU A 49 11.13 -16.23 6.33
N GLY A 50 10.44 -17.34 6.10
CA GLY A 50 11.10 -18.60 5.70
C GLY A 50 11.64 -18.50 4.27
N LYS A 51 12.30 -19.56 3.81
CA LYS A 51 12.89 -19.65 2.46
C LYS A 51 11.81 -19.61 1.37
N ASP A 52 10.73 -20.35 1.58
CA ASP A 52 9.59 -20.38 0.66
C ASP A 52 8.54 -19.36 1.13
N VAL A 53 8.24 -18.41 0.29
CA VAL A 53 7.25 -17.35 0.57
C VAL A 53 5.95 -17.64 -0.17
N LEU A 54 6.00 -17.74 -1.48
CA LEU A 54 4.86 -17.96 -2.35
C LEU A 54 5.30 -18.67 -3.62
N ASP A 55 4.68 -19.81 -3.93
CA ASP A 55 4.97 -20.58 -5.13
C ASP A 55 3.69 -20.81 -5.93
N LEU A 56 3.70 -20.42 -7.20
CA LEU A 56 2.73 -20.81 -8.19
C LEU A 56 3.29 -21.97 -9.01
N ASN A 57 2.49 -22.99 -9.22
CA ASN A 57 2.90 -24.15 -10.03
C ASN A 57 1.81 -24.45 -11.06
N GLU A 58 2.11 -24.17 -12.32
CA GLU A 58 1.23 -24.36 -13.48
C GLU A 58 -0.17 -23.75 -13.29
N VAL A 59 -0.22 -22.58 -12.69
CA VAL A 59 -1.48 -21.89 -12.36
C VAL A 59 -2.12 -21.36 -13.62
N THR A 60 -3.37 -21.77 -13.85
CA THR A 60 -4.24 -21.21 -14.89
C THR A 60 -5.45 -20.53 -14.25
N VAL A 61 -5.79 -19.36 -14.77
CA VAL A 61 -6.99 -18.60 -14.37
C VAL A 61 -7.70 -18.07 -15.59
N THR A 62 -8.96 -18.41 -15.69
CA THR A 62 -9.87 -17.97 -16.72
C THR A 62 -10.99 -17.11 -16.11
N VAL A 63 -11.42 -16.10 -16.82
CA VAL A 63 -12.58 -15.27 -16.46
C VAL A 63 -13.59 -15.30 -17.60
N SER A 64 -14.85 -15.41 -17.25
CA SER A 64 -15.96 -15.30 -18.17
C SER A 64 -16.59 -13.92 -18.02
N SER A 65 -16.88 -13.24 -19.10
CA SER A 65 -17.73 -12.06 -19.10
C SER A 65 -18.81 -12.21 -20.17
N ASP A 66 -19.98 -11.67 -19.89
CA ASP A 66 -21.14 -11.77 -20.81
C ASP A 66 -20.87 -11.08 -22.16
N GLU A 67 -19.97 -10.08 -22.19
CA GLU A 67 -19.65 -9.31 -23.40
C GLU A 67 -18.46 -9.88 -24.20
N LEU A 68 -17.46 -10.46 -23.53
CA LEU A 68 -16.18 -10.87 -24.16
C LEU A 68 -15.96 -12.38 -24.19
N GLY A 69 -16.92 -13.16 -23.66
CA GLY A 69 -16.79 -14.61 -23.53
C GLY A 69 -15.73 -15.03 -22.51
N GLU A 70 -15.22 -16.22 -22.70
CA GLU A 70 -14.18 -16.81 -21.82
C GLU A 70 -12.79 -16.33 -22.23
N ARG A 71 -12.05 -15.79 -21.27
CA ARG A 71 -10.67 -15.29 -21.47
C ARG A 71 -9.73 -15.83 -20.42
N THR A 72 -8.66 -16.47 -20.85
CA THR A 72 -7.55 -16.88 -19.96
C THR A 72 -6.69 -15.67 -19.59
N LEU A 73 -6.58 -15.37 -18.31
CA LEU A 73 -5.75 -14.30 -17.77
C LEU A 73 -4.34 -14.79 -17.40
N LEU A 74 -4.26 -16.00 -16.86
CA LEU A 74 -3.01 -16.67 -16.52
C LEU A 74 -3.03 -18.06 -17.15
N ASP A 75 -1.99 -18.41 -17.88
CA ASP A 75 -1.87 -19.72 -18.54
C ASP A 75 -0.60 -20.44 -18.05
N LYS A 76 -0.80 -21.51 -17.29
CA LYS A 76 0.25 -22.40 -16.72
C LYS A 76 1.43 -21.64 -16.10
N VAL A 77 1.13 -20.57 -15.37
CA VAL A 77 2.15 -19.74 -14.74
C VAL A 77 2.84 -20.51 -13.64
N THR A 78 4.17 -20.62 -13.75
CA THR A 78 5.04 -21.14 -12.69
C THR A 78 5.96 -20.03 -12.24
N TRP A 79 5.89 -19.68 -10.94
CA TRP A 79 6.63 -18.55 -10.39
C TRP A 79 6.85 -18.73 -8.89
N SER A 80 8.07 -18.50 -8.43
CA SER A 80 8.44 -18.52 -7.00
C SER A 80 8.84 -17.13 -6.55
N ILE A 81 8.30 -16.73 -5.41
CA ILE A 81 8.62 -15.47 -4.73
C ILE A 81 9.39 -15.82 -3.45
N GLY A 82 10.56 -15.20 -3.30
CA GLY A 82 11.47 -15.41 -2.17
C GLY A 82 11.49 -14.27 -1.17
N PRO A 83 12.19 -14.43 -0.04
CA PRO A 83 12.37 -13.38 0.94
C PRO A 83 13.16 -12.20 0.38
N GLY A 84 12.64 -10.99 0.58
CA GLY A 84 13.27 -9.74 0.14
C GLY A 84 12.94 -9.32 -1.30
N ASP A 85 12.18 -10.12 -2.04
CA ASP A 85 11.74 -9.75 -3.38
C ASP A 85 10.86 -8.49 -3.36
N ARG A 86 11.09 -7.62 -4.34
CA ARG A 86 10.29 -6.41 -4.58
C ARG A 86 9.82 -6.43 -6.02
N ILE A 87 8.53 -6.65 -6.20
CA ILE A 87 7.93 -6.95 -7.49
C ILE A 87 6.94 -5.85 -7.87
N GLY A 88 7.08 -5.30 -9.07
CA GLY A 88 6.12 -4.38 -9.66
C GLY A 88 5.32 -5.06 -10.76
N LEU A 89 3.98 -5.05 -10.65
CA LEU A 89 3.07 -5.57 -11.67
C LEU A 89 2.67 -4.43 -12.62
N ILE A 90 3.05 -4.55 -13.89
CA ILE A 90 2.75 -3.57 -14.93
C ILE A 90 1.86 -4.23 -15.99
N GLY A 91 0.80 -3.53 -16.39
CA GLY A 91 -0.10 -4.00 -17.43
C GLY A 91 -1.30 -3.06 -17.58
N VAL A 92 -1.99 -3.18 -18.71
CA VAL A 92 -3.23 -2.43 -19.00
C VAL A 92 -4.35 -2.80 -18.02
N ASN A 93 -5.38 -1.97 -17.93
CA ASN A 93 -6.56 -2.31 -17.12
C ASN A 93 -7.21 -3.59 -17.67
N GLY A 94 -7.62 -4.48 -16.76
CA GLY A 94 -8.16 -5.79 -17.14
C GLY A 94 -7.11 -6.86 -17.48
N ALA A 95 -5.80 -6.58 -17.37
CA ALA A 95 -4.75 -7.57 -17.63
C ALA A 95 -4.64 -8.69 -16.58
N GLY A 96 -5.43 -8.63 -15.50
CA GLY A 96 -5.41 -9.66 -14.45
C GLY A 96 -4.50 -9.36 -13.26
N LYS A 97 -4.03 -8.12 -13.08
CA LYS A 97 -3.17 -7.73 -11.94
C LYS A 97 -3.83 -8.02 -10.60
N THR A 98 -5.03 -7.48 -10.36
CA THR A 98 -5.83 -7.74 -9.16
C THR A 98 -6.16 -9.22 -9.00
N THR A 99 -6.42 -9.94 -10.11
CA THR A 99 -6.66 -11.39 -10.10
C THR A 99 -5.44 -12.15 -9.57
N LEU A 100 -4.24 -11.77 -9.99
CA LEU A 100 -3.00 -12.36 -9.50
C LEU A 100 -2.77 -12.05 -8.01
N LEU A 101 -3.04 -10.83 -7.57
CA LEU A 101 -2.96 -10.46 -6.14
C LEU A 101 -3.96 -11.25 -5.29
N ASN A 102 -5.18 -11.47 -5.81
CA ASN A 102 -6.20 -12.30 -5.17
C ASN A 102 -5.86 -13.79 -5.11
N LEU A 103 -5.03 -14.30 -6.03
CA LEU A 103 -4.44 -15.63 -5.90
C LEU A 103 -3.40 -15.68 -4.79
N PHE A 104 -2.60 -14.62 -4.64
CA PHE A 104 -1.57 -14.54 -3.62
C PHE A 104 -2.15 -14.44 -2.21
N ASP A 105 -3.25 -13.71 -2.00
CA ASP A 105 -3.92 -13.61 -0.70
C ASP A 105 -4.89 -14.78 -0.42
N GLY A 106 -5.10 -15.67 -1.42
CA GLY A 106 -5.97 -16.82 -1.31
C GLY A 106 -7.47 -16.52 -1.42
N SER A 107 -7.86 -15.26 -1.68
CA SER A 107 -9.26 -14.87 -1.90
C SER A 107 -9.83 -15.43 -3.20
N ARG A 108 -8.96 -15.75 -4.17
CA ARG A 108 -9.30 -16.49 -5.39
C ARG A 108 -8.52 -17.80 -5.46
N LYS A 109 -9.18 -18.87 -5.89
CA LYS A 109 -8.52 -20.14 -6.22
C LYS A 109 -8.19 -20.18 -7.71
N PRO A 110 -7.11 -20.84 -8.13
CA PRO A 110 -6.82 -21.09 -9.53
C PRO A 110 -7.79 -22.15 -10.10
N ASP A 111 -8.07 -22.08 -11.40
CA ASP A 111 -8.89 -23.08 -12.10
C ASP A 111 -8.10 -24.38 -12.29
N SER A 112 -6.78 -24.27 -12.51
CA SER A 112 -5.85 -25.41 -12.48
C SER A 112 -4.50 -24.99 -11.91
N GLY A 113 -3.68 -25.97 -11.56
CA GLY A 113 -2.41 -25.75 -10.90
C GLY A 113 -2.54 -25.59 -9.38
N ARG A 114 -1.53 -25.03 -8.74
CA ARG A 114 -1.46 -24.88 -7.29
C ARG A 114 -0.76 -23.58 -6.88
N VAL A 115 -1.32 -22.91 -5.88
CA VAL A 115 -0.66 -21.83 -5.13
C VAL A 115 -0.27 -22.38 -3.76
N LYS A 116 1.04 -22.31 -3.43
CA LYS A 116 1.59 -22.75 -2.15
C LYS A 116 2.04 -21.53 -1.37
N HIS A 117 1.58 -21.41 -0.14
CA HIS A 117 2.00 -20.38 0.82
C HIS A 117 3.05 -20.95 1.77
N GLY A 118 4.09 -20.15 2.04
CA GLY A 118 5.08 -20.48 3.07
C GLY A 118 4.45 -20.58 4.46
N LYS A 119 4.95 -21.50 5.30
CA LYS A 119 4.38 -21.72 6.65
C LYS A 119 4.47 -20.50 7.57
N THR A 120 5.42 -19.62 7.34
CA THR A 120 5.65 -18.39 8.14
C THR A 120 5.08 -17.16 7.46
N LEU A 121 4.36 -17.30 6.36
CA LEU A 121 3.78 -16.20 5.61
C LEU A 121 2.70 -15.50 6.45
N ARG A 122 2.89 -14.20 6.66
CA ARG A 122 1.89 -13.26 7.16
C ARG A 122 1.68 -12.20 6.09
N LEU A 123 0.65 -12.39 5.31
CA LEU A 123 0.36 -11.56 4.14
C LEU A 123 -0.68 -10.51 4.51
N ALA A 124 -0.41 -9.25 4.18
CA ALA A 124 -1.40 -8.18 4.20
C ALA A 124 -1.63 -7.67 2.77
N HIS A 125 -2.88 -7.47 2.42
CA HIS A 125 -3.30 -6.98 1.11
C HIS A 125 -4.02 -5.64 1.26
N LEU A 126 -3.38 -4.55 0.81
CA LEU A 126 -3.99 -3.24 0.70
C LEU A 126 -4.77 -3.18 -0.63
N ARG A 127 -6.07 -3.44 -0.56
CA ARG A 127 -6.97 -3.45 -1.71
C ARG A 127 -7.37 -2.03 -2.13
N GLN A 128 -7.85 -1.85 -3.36
CA GLN A 128 -8.35 -0.55 -3.84
C GLN A 128 -9.58 -0.08 -3.05
N GLU A 129 -10.44 -0.99 -2.65
CA GLU A 129 -11.63 -0.70 -1.86
C GLU A 129 -11.29 -0.53 -0.38
N VAL A 130 -12.01 0.36 0.30
CA VAL A 130 -11.76 0.72 1.70
C VAL A 130 -12.86 0.12 2.60
N ASP A 131 -13.36 -1.06 2.23
CA ASP A 131 -14.51 -1.70 2.88
C ASP A 131 -14.23 -2.18 4.31
N ASP A 132 -12.95 -2.28 4.70
CA ASP A 132 -12.54 -2.75 6.03
C ASP A 132 -12.62 -1.70 7.14
N LEU A 133 -13.01 -0.47 6.81
CA LEU A 133 -13.08 0.63 7.75
C LEU A 133 -14.53 0.96 8.10
N ASP A 134 -14.90 0.83 9.37
CA ASP A 134 -16.19 1.29 9.86
C ASP A 134 -16.23 2.84 9.88
N SER A 135 -17.05 3.41 9.00
CA SER A 135 -17.19 4.85 8.82
C SER A 135 -17.71 5.59 10.07
N ALA A 136 -18.38 4.88 10.99
CA ALA A 136 -18.94 5.44 12.22
C ALA A 136 -17.88 5.59 13.33
N MET A 137 -16.83 4.78 13.30
CA MET A 137 -15.73 4.84 14.27
C MET A 137 -14.87 6.08 14.09
N THR A 138 -14.24 6.55 15.16
CA THR A 138 -13.16 7.53 15.08
C THR A 138 -11.85 6.86 14.67
N VAL A 139 -10.91 7.65 14.14
CA VAL A 139 -9.57 7.20 13.78
C VAL A 139 -8.88 6.49 14.95
N LEU A 140 -8.94 7.08 16.15
CA LEU A 140 -8.31 6.53 17.35
C LEU A 140 -8.98 5.23 17.81
N GLU A 141 -10.31 5.16 17.80
CA GLU A 141 -11.05 3.94 18.15
C GLU A 141 -10.68 2.79 17.23
N SER A 142 -10.59 3.04 15.92
CA SER A 142 -10.27 2.01 14.94
C SER A 142 -8.88 1.41 15.12
N VAL A 143 -7.90 2.19 15.57
CA VAL A 143 -6.54 1.73 15.85
C VAL A 143 -6.47 1.01 17.19
N ASN A 144 -7.18 1.51 18.21
CA ASN A 144 -7.26 0.83 19.51
C ASN A 144 -7.93 -0.54 19.38
N ASP A 145 -8.95 -0.69 18.53
CA ASP A 145 -9.60 -1.97 18.27
C ASP A 145 -8.62 -3.00 17.70
N VAL A 146 -7.79 -2.62 16.74
CA VAL A 146 -6.72 -3.50 16.21
C VAL A 146 -5.67 -3.78 17.28
N LYS A 147 -5.20 -2.75 18.01
CA LYS A 147 -4.18 -2.89 19.07
C LYS A 147 -4.63 -3.83 20.18
N ALA A 148 -5.89 -3.80 20.57
CA ALA A 148 -6.42 -4.71 21.59
C ALA A 148 -6.34 -6.19 21.16
N ARG A 149 -6.33 -6.46 19.85
CA ARG A 149 -6.23 -7.81 19.28
C ARG A 149 -4.78 -8.24 19.02
N THR A 150 -3.87 -7.28 18.78
CA THR A 150 -2.49 -7.54 18.33
C THR A 150 -1.49 -7.10 19.40
N LYS A 151 -0.65 -8.03 19.87
CA LYS A 151 0.52 -7.67 20.68
C LYS A 151 1.65 -7.31 19.72
N LEU A 152 2.10 -6.06 19.73
CA LEU A 152 3.23 -5.63 18.91
C LEU A 152 4.50 -6.40 19.29
N ALA A 153 5.18 -7.01 18.32
CA ALA A 153 6.32 -7.89 18.51
C ALA A 153 7.54 -7.18 19.14
N THR A 154 7.58 -5.86 19.09
CA THR A 154 8.69 -5.07 19.61
C THR A 154 8.75 -4.99 21.15
N GLY A 155 7.75 -5.55 21.86
CA GLY A 155 7.68 -5.46 23.34
C GLY A 155 7.59 -4.03 23.88
N ARG A 156 7.61 -3.02 23.02
CA ARG A 156 7.34 -1.63 23.36
C ARG A 156 5.88 -1.35 23.08
N ASP A 157 5.13 -1.01 24.09
CA ASP A 157 3.76 -0.51 23.97
C ASP A 157 3.79 0.89 23.33
N ALA A 158 3.95 0.93 21.99
CA ALA A 158 3.66 2.16 21.27
C ALA A 158 2.18 2.50 21.48
N SER A 159 1.88 3.74 21.89
CA SER A 159 0.49 4.15 22.04
C SER A 159 -0.19 4.20 20.67
N ALA A 160 -1.50 4.00 20.62
CA ALA A 160 -2.25 4.18 19.34
C ALA A 160 -2.04 5.58 18.79
N THR A 161 -1.89 6.57 19.66
CA THR A 161 -1.63 7.96 19.28
C THR A 161 -0.28 8.10 18.59
N ASP A 162 0.81 7.52 19.14
CA ASP A 162 2.15 7.60 18.53
C ASP A 162 2.18 6.97 17.13
N LEU A 163 1.48 5.83 16.98
CA LEU A 163 1.36 5.18 15.67
C LEU A 163 0.60 6.05 14.67
N LEU A 164 -0.51 6.66 15.11
CA LEU A 164 -1.31 7.55 14.27
C LEU A 164 -0.55 8.82 13.89
N GLU A 165 0.17 9.42 14.81
CA GLU A 165 1.00 10.61 14.56
C GLU A 165 2.07 10.33 13.50
N GLY A 166 2.73 9.18 13.57
CA GLY A 166 3.68 8.72 12.55
C GLY A 166 3.08 8.56 11.16
N PHE A 167 1.76 8.36 11.06
CA PHE A 167 1.01 8.31 9.80
C PHE A 167 0.33 9.65 9.44
N GLY A 168 0.59 10.71 10.21
CA GLY A 168 0.11 12.06 9.94
C GLY A 168 -1.31 12.34 10.43
N PHE A 169 -1.81 11.57 11.41
CA PHE A 169 -3.05 11.85 12.11
C PHE A 169 -2.73 12.52 13.45
N THR A 170 -2.89 13.84 13.54
CA THR A 170 -2.55 14.65 14.72
C THR A 170 -3.75 15.47 15.19
N GLY A 171 -3.78 15.79 16.48
CA GLY A 171 -4.77 16.70 17.07
C GLY A 171 -6.21 16.26 16.83
N GLN A 172 -7.03 17.12 16.27
CA GLN A 172 -8.46 16.84 16.01
C GLN A 172 -8.69 15.65 15.08
N LYS A 173 -7.74 15.32 14.21
CA LYS A 173 -7.89 14.16 13.31
C LYS A 173 -7.98 12.82 14.03
N LEU A 174 -7.47 12.72 15.25
CA LEU A 174 -7.56 11.49 16.05
C LEU A 174 -9.02 11.15 16.42
N VAL A 175 -9.84 12.18 16.66
CA VAL A 175 -11.24 12.03 17.05
C VAL A 175 -12.22 12.25 15.89
N THR A 176 -11.70 12.48 14.67
CA THR A 176 -12.52 12.57 13.45
C THR A 176 -13.07 11.20 13.10
N ARG A 177 -14.32 11.14 12.64
CA ARG A 177 -14.91 9.89 12.12
C ARG A 177 -14.23 9.48 10.82
N ILE A 178 -14.10 8.21 10.61
CA ILE A 178 -13.47 7.65 9.40
C ILE A 178 -14.23 8.07 8.15
N GLY A 179 -15.56 8.14 8.21
CA GLY A 179 -16.39 8.61 7.10
C GLY A 179 -16.13 10.05 6.66
N ASP A 180 -15.59 10.90 7.57
CA ASP A 180 -15.28 12.31 7.29
C ASP A 180 -13.85 12.52 6.78
N LEU A 181 -13.05 11.44 6.66
CA LEU A 181 -11.69 11.49 6.14
C LEU A 181 -11.71 11.56 4.60
N SER A 182 -10.72 12.25 4.05
CA SER A 182 -10.45 12.16 2.61
C SER A 182 -10.02 10.74 2.22
N GLY A 183 -10.26 10.33 0.97
CA GLY A 183 -9.87 8.98 0.50
C GLY A 183 -8.38 8.66 0.73
N GLY A 184 -7.48 9.65 0.61
CA GLY A 184 -6.07 9.48 0.90
C GLY A 184 -5.77 9.28 2.40
N GLU A 185 -6.57 9.85 3.28
CA GLU A 185 -6.47 9.63 4.73
C GLU A 185 -7.01 8.26 5.11
N GLN A 186 -8.16 7.86 4.57
CA GLN A 186 -8.71 6.52 4.75
C GLN A 186 -7.70 5.45 4.31
N ARG A 187 -7.05 5.66 3.15
CA ARG A 187 -6.03 4.75 2.64
C ARG A 187 -4.81 4.64 3.56
N ARG A 188 -4.35 5.75 4.14
CA ARG A 188 -3.26 5.75 5.12
C ARG A 188 -3.64 5.05 6.42
N LEU A 189 -4.87 5.25 6.88
CA LEU A 189 -5.40 4.57 8.07
C LEU A 189 -5.50 3.06 7.83
N GLN A 190 -6.01 2.64 6.67
CA GLN A 190 -6.07 1.24 6.26
C GLN A 190 -4.68 0.60 6.25
N LEU A 191 -3.69 1.29 5.65
CA LEU A 191 -2.31 0.81 5.64
C LEU A 191 -1.74 0.66 7.05
N LEU A 192 -1.95 1.65 7.94
CA LEU A 192 -1.51 1.56 9.33
C LEU A 192 -2.12 0.34 10.02
N ARG A 193 -3.43 0.13 9.91
CA ARG A 193 -4.11 -1.02 10.52
C ARG A 193 -3.55 -2.36 10.02
N LEU A 194 -3.30 -2.48 8.71
CA LEU A 194 -2.69 -3.67 8.13
C LEU A 194 -1.27 -3.92 8.66
N LEU A 195 -0.47 -2.87 8.83
CA LEU A 195 0.89 -2.98 9.35
C LEU A 195 0.93 -3.37 10.82
N MET A 196 -0.09 -3.04 11.61
CA MET A 196 -0.18 -3.43 13.02
C MET A 196 -0.29 -4.95 13.21
N ASP A 197 -0.75 -5.69 12.21
CA ASP A 197 -0.76 -7.17 12.22
C ASP A 197 0.62 -7.78 11.92
N GLU A 198 1.66 -6.93 11.80
CA GLU A 198 3.06 -7.32 11.55
C GLU A 198 3.22 -8.25 10.35
N PRO A 199 2.71 -7.87 9.17
CA PRO A 199 2.87 -8.67 7.97
C PRO A 199 4.34 -8.74 7.57
N ASN A 200 4.74 -9.89 7.02
CA ASN A 200 6.06 -10.06 6.41
C ASN A 200 6.02 -10.06 4.87
N VAL A 201 4.83 -10.03 4.30
CA VAL A 201 4.58 -9.77 2.88
C VAL A 201 3.44 -8.76 2.74
N LEU A 202 3.64 -7.76 1.89
CA LEU A 202 2.66 -6.71 1.63
C LEU A 202 2.31 -6.68 0.15
N LEU A 203 1.03 -6.84 -0.17
CA LEU A 203 0.45 -6.64 -1.49
C LEU A 203 -0.19 -5.24 -1.54
N LEU A 204 0.11 -4.49 -2.60
CA LEU A 204 -0.43 -3.15 -2.83
C LEU A 204 -1.15 -3.13 -4.19
N ASP A 205 -2.48 -2.95 -4.17
CA ASP A 205 -3.32 -2.84 -5.37
C ASP A 205 -3.74 -1.38 -5.63
#